data_7b4b3fabdaddd635a0526ac4d78616c5
#
_entry.id   7b4b3fabdaddd635a0526ac4d78616c5
#
_cell.length_a   1.000
_cell.length_b   1.000
_cell.length_c   1.000
_cell.angle_alpha   90.00
_cell.angle_beta   90.00
_cell.angle_gamma   90.00
#
_symmetry.space_group_name_H-M   'P 1'
#
loop_
_entity.id
_entity.type
_entity.pdbx_description
1 polymer ?
#
loop_
_entity_poly.entity_id
_entity_poly.type
_entity_poly.pdbx_seq_one_letter_code
_entity_poly.pdbx_strand_id
1 'polypeptide(L)'
;MNAVVSTITQLLPAEIITTDPEQITLYSQDVFTVGPPICAVVRPRNIDEVQALVRACLERGTPIVTRGGGMSYTSGYIASAPDSVLIDMASMDAIVEVNLEDRYVTVEAGCSWQKLYEHLAPLGVRTAYWGTLSGRYATVGGGLSQNSIFWGSGQSGTAADNVLSVSVVTGKGDLLETGSAAQQRAAPFTRHFGPDLTGVFLGDCGALGIKVRATLPLVPLAGAKGYSSFAFGESGPMLRAMAQISRESLTTECFGFDPYLQHQRMKRASLAADAQQLTGVLQNESGIVNKIKQGAKIALSGRRFMDDVEWAMFTISEGRTEAEADHQAKRIRDICSSEGGKELPDSIPRILAANPFGPVNNMVGAEGERWLPVHGLVPHSRGEAVLAEVEAVYE
;
A
#
# COMPACT_ATOMS: atom_id res chain seq x y z
N MET A 1 0.61 12.63 37.09
CA MET A 1 0.00 12.69 35.76
C MET A 1 0.89 13.57 34.89
N ASN A 2 1.25 13.14 33.70
CA ASN A 2 2.06 13.94 32.77
C ASN A 2 1.35 15.27 32.45
N ALA A 3 2.09 16.40 32.42
CA ALA A 3 1.50 17.73 32.27
C ALA A 3 0.72 17.91 30.98
N VAL A 4 1.19 17.30 29.87
CA VAL A 4 0.47 17.35 28.60
C VAL A 4 -0.82 16.52 28.66
N VAL A 5 -0.82 15.37 29.32
CA VAL A 5 -2.02 14.54 29.49
C VAL A 5 -3.09 15.31 30.23
N SER A 6 -2.72 16.06 31.32
CA SER A 6 -3.66 16.90 32.03
C SER A 6 -4.25 18.02 31.14
N THR A 7 -3.43 18.60 30.25
CA THR A 7 -3.89 19.66 29.35
C THR A 7 -4.84 19.09 28.29
N ILE A 8 -4.48 17.99 27.61
CA ILE A 8 -5.33 17.42 26.58
C ILE A 8 -6.66 16.87 27.10
N THR A 9 -6.68 16.35 28.35
CA THR A 9 -7.91 15.88 29.01
C THR A 9 -8.89 17.01 29.33
N GLN A 10 -8.41 18.23 29.43
CA GLN A 10 -9.27 19.41 29.62
C GLN A 10 -9.82 19.98 28.31
N LEU A 11 -9.11 19.75 27.21
CA LEU A 11 -9.43 20.30 25.87
C LEU A 11 -10.21 19.34 24.99
N LEU A 12 -10.01 18.04 25.16
CA LEU A 12 -10.54 17.00 24.28
C LEU A 12 -11.45 16.05 25.06
N PRO A 13 -12.42 15.41 24.39
CA PRO A 13 -13.27 14.39 25.00
C PRO A 13 -12.47 13.23 25.58
N ALA A 14 -12.81 12.79 26.79
CA ALA A 14 -12.06 11.74 27.49
C ALA A 14 -12.06 10.40 26.74
N GLU A 15 -13.13 10.11 26.02
CA GLU A 15 -13.30 8.86 25.25
C GLU A 15 -12.35 8.69 24.07
N ILE A 16 -11.71 9.77 23.59
CA ILE A 16 -10.71 9.69 22.52
C ILE A 16 -9.27 9.59 23.04
N ILE A 17 -9.07 9.68 24.35
CA ILE A 17 -7.76 9.66 25.01
C ILE A 17 -7.60 8.36 25.79
N THR A 18 -6.50 7.66 25.60
CA THR A 18 -6.14 6.52 26.44
C THR A 18 -4.74 6.68 27.02
N THR A 19 -4.62 6.34 28.29
CA THR A 19 -3.36 6.23 29.05
C THR A 19 -3.22 4.84 29.68
N ASP A 20 -4.05 3.91 29.23
CA ASP A 20 -4.01 2.51 29.68
C ASP A 20 -2.66 1.88 29.35
N PRO A 21 -1.95 1.29 30.36
CA PRO A 21 -0.60 0.75 30.18
C PRO A 21 -0.48 -0.33 29.10
N GLU A 22 -1.50 -1.18 28.91
CA GLU A 22 -1.50 -2.23 27.89
C GLU A 22 -1.58 -1.60 26.50
N GLN A 23 -2.45 -0.62 26.31
CA GLN A 23 -2.56 0.14 25.07
C GLN A 23 -1.30 0.94 24.78
N ILE A 24 -0.72 1.63 25.78
CA ILE A 24 0.54 2.34 25.63
C ILE A 24 1.65 1.40 25.14
N THR A 25 1.76 0.22 25.75
CA THR A 25 2.74 -0.80 25.35
C THR A 25 2.52 -1.24 23.91
N LEU A 26 1.26 -1.53 23.52
CA LEU A 26 0.90 -1.93 22.15
C LEU A 26 1.25 -0.86 21.12
N TYR A 27 0.97 0.40 21.41
CA TYR A 27 1.19 1.52 20.49
C TYR A 27 2.64 2.05 20.48
N SER A 28 3.48 1.62 21.44
CA SER A 28 4.91 1.97 21.49
C SER A 28 5.79 1.03 20.67
N GLN A 29 5.22 0.10 19.92
CA GLN A 29 5.97 -0.89 19.14
C GLN A 29 5.40 -1.12 17.74
N ASP A 30 6.27 -1.53 16.83
CA ASP A 30 5.87 -2.16 15.56
C ASP A 30 6.27 -3.65 15.55
N VAL A 31 6.33 -4.27 14.37
CA VAL A 31 6.69 -5.70 14.23
C VAL A 31 8.12 -5.99 14.69
N PHE A 32 9.03 -5.01 14.62
CA PHE A 32 10.46 -5.19 14.89
C PHE A 32 10.96 -4.39 16.08
N THR A 33 10.46 -3.15 16.23
CA THR A 33 11.03 -2.15 17.12
C THR A 33 10.10 -1.91 18.29
N VAL A 34 10.66 -1.95 19.49
CA VAL A 34 10.03 -1.44 20.70
C VAL A 34 10.65 -0.08 20.98
N GLY A 35 9.84 0.96 20.87
CA GLY A 35 10.26 2.33 21.16
C GLY A 35 10.13 2.69 22.65
N PRO A 36 10.52 3.90 23.03
CA PRO A 36 10.26 4.43 24.35
C PRO A 36 8.74 4.55 24.60
N PRO A 37 8.30 4.43 25.87
CA PRO A 37 6.88 4.51 26.19
C PRO A 37 6.33 5.90 25.86
N ILE A 38 5.21 5.94 25.15
CA ILE A 38 4.43 7.16 24.92
C ILE A 38 3.58 7.48 26.17
N CYS A 39 3.18 8.74 26.34
CA CYS A 39 2.39 9.14 27.51
C CYS A 39 0.87 9.04 27.29
N ALA A 40 0.41 9.09 26.05
CA ALA A 40 -1.00 8.93 25.69
C ALA A 40 -1.15 8.54 24.21
N VAL A 41 -2.25 7.84 23.91
CA VAL A 41 -2.79 7.68 22.55
C VAL A 41 -4.06 8.52 22.45
N VAL A 42 -4.15 9.33 21.40
CA VAL A 42 -5.34 10.16 21.11
C VAL A 42 -5.89 9.76 19.75
N ARG A 43 -7.21 9.51 19.68
CA ARG A 43 -7.92 9.12 18.45
C ARG A 43 -8.90 10.21 18.02
N PRO A 44 -8.41 11.27 17.35
CA PRO A 44 -9.27 12.37 16.93
C PRO A 44 -10.32 11.90 15.92
N ARG A 45 -11.48 12.55 15.93
CA ARG A 45 -12.62 12.25 15.03
C ARG A 45 -12.84 13.33 13.98
N ASN A 46 -12.15 14.46 14.12
CA ASN A 46 -12.26 15.61 13.22
C ASN A 46 -11.00 16.47 13.27
N ILE A 47 -10.91 17.41 12.33
CA ILE A 47 -9.76 18.31 12.17
C ILE A 47 -9.55 19.21 13.39
N ASP A 48 -10.62 19.72 13.99
CA ASP A 48 -10.54 20.63 15.14
C ASP A 48 -9.89 19.94 16.34
N GLU A 49 -10.21 18.66 16.59
CA GLU A 49 -9.57 17.85 17.63
C GLU A 49 -8.07 17.65 17.36
N VAL A 50 -7.66 17.44 16.08
CA VAL A 50 -6.24 17.35 15.71
C VAL A 50 -5.53 18.67 15.95
N GLN A 51 -6.13 19.80 15.53
CA GLN A 51 -5.55 21.12 15.72
C GLN A 51 -5.38 21.47 17.22
N ALA A 52 -6.41 21.22 18.03
CA ALA A 52 -6.37 21.44 19.47
C ALA A 52 -5.26 20.61 20.14
N LEU A 53 -5.14 19.32 19.75
CA LEU A 53 -4.10 18.43 20.26
C LEU A 53 -2.70 18.92 19.91
N VAL A 54 -2.47 19.30 18.64
CA VAL A 54 -1.16 19.81 18.19
C VAL A 54 -0.76 21.06 18.96
N ARG A 55 -1.68 22.02 19.14
CA ARG A 55 -1.42 23.24 19.90
C ARG A 55 -1.08 22.94 21.37
N ALA A 56 -1.83 22.04 22.02
CA ALA A 56 -1.56 21.63 23.39
C ALA A 56 -0.17 20.97 23.56
N CYS A 57 0.21 20.11 22.61
CA CYS A 57 1.52 19.48 22.60
C CYS A 57 2.64 20.51 22.35
N LEU A 58 2.44 21.45 21.41
CA LEU A 58 3.40 22.52 21.12
C LEU A 58 3.67 23.39 22.35
N GLU A 59 2.61 23.82 23.03
CA GLU A 59 2.73 24.65 24.27
C GLU A 59 3.52 23.94 25.36
N ARG A 60 3.50 22.62 25.40
CA ARG A 60 4.20 21.80 26.40
C ARG A 60 5.55 21.27 25.92
N GLY A 61 5.95 21.56 24.69
CA GLY A 61 7.16 21.01 24.08
C GLY A 61 7.13 19.48 23.98
N THR A 62 5.92 18.88 23.86
CA THR A 62 5.73 17.42 23.81
C THR A 62 5.81 16.95 22.39
N PRO A 63 6.67 15.97 22.07
CA PRO A 63 6.74 15.38 20.74
C PRO A 63 5.45 14.65 20.37
N ILE A 64 5.12 14.69 19.08
CA ILE A 64 3.95 13.99 18.50
C ILE A 64 4.46 12.94 17.51
N VAL A 65 3.85 11.76 17.54
CA VAL A 65 4.02 10.75 16.50
C VAL A 65 2.66 10.38 15.93
N THR A 66 2.58 10.26 14.60
CA THR A 66 1.33 9.98 13.89
C THR A 66 1.28 8.53 13.44
N ARG A 67 0.16 7.85 13.67
CA ARG A 67 -0.09 6.48 13.27
C ARG A 67 -1.37 6.39 12.43
N GLY A 68 -1.29 5.72 11.27
CA GLY A 68 -2.46 5.29 10.49
C GLY A 68 -2.89 3.88 10.90
N GLY A 69 -2.90 2.93 9.97
CA GLY A 69 -3.26 1.53 10.24
C GLY A 69 -2.19 0.69 10.96
N GLY A 70 -1.06 1.26 11.34
CA GLY A 70 0.01 0.55 12.04
C GLY A 70 0.69 -0.55 11.21
N MET A 71 0.73 -0.37 9.89
CA MET A 71 1.28 -1.36 8.95
C MET A 71 2.71 -1.06 8.50
N SER A 72 3.34 -0.02 9.04
CA SER A 72 4.77 0.22 8.85
C SER A 72 5.58 -0.79 9.68
N TYR A 73 6.66 -1.28 9.11
CA TYR A 73 7.64 -2.17 9.75
C TYR A 73 9.07 -1.58 9.67
N THR A 74 9.15 -0.26 9.50
CA THR A 74 10.38 0.52 9.41
C THR A 74 10.39 1.63 10.45
N SER A 75 9.79 1.41 11.60
CA SER A 75 9.67 2.36 12.73
C SER A 75 8.95 3.67 12.39
N GLY A 76 8.14 3.72 11.31
CA GLY A 76 7.53 4.93 10.79
C GLY A 76 6.50 5.60 11.71
N TYR A 77 6.04 4.91 12.75
CA TYR A 77 5.15 5.46 13.78
C TYR A 77 5.66 5.18 15.21
N ILE A 78 6.94 4.84 15.36
CA ILE A 78 7.55 4.63 16.67
C ILE A 78 8.08 5.95 17.21
N ALA A 79 7.72 6.28 18.42
CA ALA A 79 8.22 7.49 19.08
C ALA A 79 9.74 7.41 19.27
N SER A 80 10.44 8.49 18.98
CA SER A 80 11.90 8.61 19.21
C SER A 80 12.27 9.13 20.60
N ALA A 81 11.28 9.68 21.33
CA ALA A 81 11.46 10.23 22.67
C ALA A 81 10.38 9.69 23.63
N PRO A 82 10.71 9.47 24.90
CA PRO A 82 9.73 9.13 25.91
C PRO A 82 8.73 10.27 26.09
N ASP A 83 7.57 9.97 26.65
CA ASP A 83 6.51 10.93 26.91
C ASP A 83 5.92 11.60 25.66
N SER A 84 6.19 11.10 24.46
CA SER A 84 5.52 11.54 23.23
C SER A 84 4.02 11.23 23.28
N VAL A 85 3.21 12.02 22.59
CA VAL A 85 1.80 11.71 22.34
C VAL A 85 1.66 11.05 20.96
N LEU A 86 0.98 9.91 20.91
CA LEU A 86 0.66 9.25 19.64
C LEU A 86 -0.73 9.66 19.19
N ILE A 87 -0.84 10.12 17.95
CA ILE A 87 -2.12 10.38 17.28
C ILE A 87 -2.47 9.20 16.39
N ASP A 88 -3.55 8.50 16.73
CA ASP A 88 -4.09 7.41 15.91
C ASP A 88 -5.21 7.95 15.01
N MET A 89 -4.92 8.02 13.71
CA MET A 89 -5.82 8.60 12.71
C MET A 89 -6.95 7.65 12.28
N ALA A 90 -7.03 6.44 12.81
CA ALA A 90 -7.96 5.41 12.36
C ALA A 90 -9.45 5.79 12.47
N SER A 91 -9.81 6.75 13.37
CA SER A 91 -11.19 7.23 13.51
C SER A 91 -11.59 8.32 12.48
N MET A 92 -10.63 8.89 11.76
CA MET A 92 -10.85 9.83 10.65
C MET A 92 -10.79 9.04 9.33
N ASP A 93 -11.83 8.27 9.05
CA ASP A 93 -11.84 7.28 7.97
C ASP A 93 -12.95 7.49 6.93
N ALA A 94 -13.59 8.66 6.94
CA ALA A 94 -14.69 8.95 6.04
C ALA A 94 -14.23 9.11 4.58
N ILE A 95 -15.09 8.67 3.65
CA ILE A 95 -15.06 9.07 2.23
C ILE A 95 -15.91 10.33 2.14
N VAL A 96 -15.24 11.49 1.98
CA VAL A 96 -15.85 12.81 2.14
C VAL A 96 -16.64 13.22 0.90
N GLU A 97 -16.07 12.94 -0.29
CA GLU A 97 -16.65 13.30 -1.57
C GLU A 97 -16.19 12.35 -2.68
N VAL A 98 -17.09 11.96 -3.56
CA VAL A 98 -16.76 11.27 -4.82
C VAL A 98 -17.32 12.11 -5.97
N ASN A 99 -16.44 12.66 -6.78
CA ASN A 99 -16.80 13.42 -7.96
C ASN A 99 -16.46 12.64 -9.22
N LEU A 100 -17.47 12.02 -9.83
CA LEU A 100 -17.29 11.20 -11.04
C LEU A 100 -17.10 12.05 -12.29
N GLU A 101 -17.62 13.28 -12.34
CA GLU A 101 -17.50 14.18 -13.46
C GLU A 101 -16.06 14.72 -13.57
N ASP A 102 -15.51 15.25 -12.46
CA ASP A 102 -14.15 15.77 -12.39
C ASP A 102 -13.11 14.71 -12.05
N ARG A 103 -13.55 13.45 -11.80
CA ARG A 103 -12.71 12.27 -11.57
C ARG A 103 -11.78 12.39 -10.37
N TYR A 104 -12.31 12.76 -9.22
CA TYR A 104 -11.57 12.71 -7.97
C TYR A 104 -12.39 12.12 -6.82
N VAL A 105 -11.70 11.70 -5.79
CA VAL A 105 -12.27 11.31 -4.49
C VAL A 105 -11.49 11.99 -3.38
N THR A 106 -12.21 12.57 -2.41
CA THR A 106 -11.63 13.13 -1.18
C THR A 106 -11.95 12.21 -0.02
N VAL A 107 -10.91 11.81 0.72
CA VAL A 107 -11.03 10.93 1.87
C VAL A 107 -10.30 11.49 3.08
N GLU A 108 -10.71 11.09 4.27
CA GLU A 108 -9.93 11.30 5.49
C GLU A 108 -8.71 10.36 5.53
N ALA A 109 -7.64 10.81 6.19
CA ALA A 109 -6.34 10.15 6.16
C ALA A 109 -6.33 8.74 6.78
N GLY A 110 -7.26 8.44 7.68
CA GLY A 110 -7.46 7.12 8.29
C GLY A 110 -8.27 6.14 7.44
N CYS A 111 -8.82 6.57 6.30
CA CYS A 111 -9.51 5.67 5.37
C CYS A 111 -8.56 4.58 4.87
N SER A 112 -8.94 3.30 5.02
CA SER A 112 -8.13 2.20 4.49
C SER A 112 -8.26 2.08 2.97
N TRP A 113 -7.22 1.56 2.31
CA TRP A 113 -7.25 1.34 0.87
C TRP A 113 -8.35 0.36 0.46
N GLN A 114 -8.61 -0.66 1.27
CA GLN A 114 -9.71 -1.60 1.03
C GLN A 114 -11.07 -0.90 1.07
N LYS A 115 -11.35 -0.13 2.13
CA LYS A 115 -12.61 0.62 2.28
C LYS A 115 -12.84 1.53 1.08
N LEU A 116 -11.79 2.24 0.65
CA LEU A 116 -11.86 3.12 -0.52
C LEU A 116 -12.16 2.35 -1.80
N TYR A 117 -11.43 1.26 -2.06
CA TYR A 117 -11.63 0.43 -3.25
C TYR A 117 -13.04 -0.18 -3.29
N GLU A 118 -13.50 -0.78 -2.19
CA GLU A 118 -14.84 -1.39 -2.08
C GLU A 118 -15.98 -0.39 -2.27
N HIS A 119 -15.74 0.88 -1.88
CA HIS A 119 -16.71 1.96 -2.11
C HIS A 119 -16.76 2.42 -3.58
N LEU A 120 -15.60 2.51 -4.23
CA LEU A 120 -15.48 3.03 -5.60
C LEU A 120 -15.80 1.97 -6.68
N ALA A 121 -15.49 0.71 -6.44
CA ALA A 121 -15.65 -0.35 -7.43
C ALA A 121 -17.09 -0.51 -7.96
N PRO A 122 -18.16 -0.45 -7.14
CA PRO A 122 -19.53 -0.46 -7.62
C PRO A 122 -19.92 0.72 -8.51
N LEU A 123 -19.15 1.83 -8.43
CA LEU A 123 -19.31 3.02 -9.27
C LEU A 123 -18.55 2.91 -10.62
N GLY A 124 -17.88 1.79 -10.87
CA GLY A 124 -17.10 1.55 -12.08
C GLY A 124 -15.75 2.28 -12.12
N VAL A 125 -15.25 2.76 -10.99
CA VAL A 125 -14.00 3.52 -10.88
C VAL A 125 -13.12 3.01 -9.74
N ARG A 126 -11.85 3.39 -9.75
CA ARG A 126 -10.90 3.27 -8.64
C ARG A 126 -9.88 4.41 -8.68
N THR A 127 -9.05 4.52 -7.65
CA THR A 127 -7.86 5.38 -7.72
C THR A 127 -6.80 4.75 -8.62
N ALA A 128 -5.95 5.53 -9.27
CA ALA A 128 -4.95 5.02 -10.22
C ALA A 128 -3.92 4.13 -9.50
N TYR A 129 -3.24 4.65 -8.46
CA TYR A 129 -2.64 3.84 -7.39
C TYR A 129 -3.75 3.51 -6.38
N TRP A 130 -3.93 2.26 -6.02
CA TRP A 130 -5.07 1.85 -5.20
C TRP A 130 -4.72 1.01 -3.97
N GLY A 131 -3.45 1.06 -3.53
CA GLY A 131 -3.03 0.57 -2.23
C GLY A 131 -1.92 -0.46 -2.22
N THR A 132 -1.71 -1.03 -1.06
CA THR A 132 -0.75 -2.10 -0.78
C THR A 132 -1.46 -3.42 -0.50
N LEU A 133 -0.73 -4.53 -0.46
CA LEU A 133 -1.27 -5.83 -0.01
C LEU A 133 -1.87 -5.75 1.40
N SER A 134 -1.31 -4.90 2.26
CA SER A 134 -1.82 -4.63 3.62
C SER A 134 -3.01 -3.65 3.65
N GLY A 135 -3.59 -3.30 2.50
CA GLY A 135 -4.62 -2.26 2.34
C GLY A 135 -5.89 -2.46 3.17
N ARG A 136 -6.10 -3.64 3.73
CA ARG A 136 -7.16 -3.89 4.72
C ARG A 136 -7.01 -3.00 5.95
N TYR A 137 -5.77 -2.73 6.37
CA TYR A 137 -5.43 -1.92 7.53
C TYR A 137 -4.65 -0.67 7.16
N ALA A 138 -3.78 -0.74 6.14
CA ALA A 138 -3.01 0.40 5.66
C ALA A 138 -3.95 1.50 5.19
N THR A 139 -3.73 2.72 5.70
CA THR A 139 -4.57 3.88 5.44
C THR A 139 -4.00 4.74 4.32
N VAL A 140 -4.85 5.55 3.70
CA VAL A 140 -4.43 6.50 2.66
C VAL A 140 -3.36 7.44 3.20
N GLY A 141 -3.58 8.08 4.35
CA GLY A 141 -2.59 9.00 4.94
C GLY A 141 -1.25 8.34 5.25
N GLY A 142 -1.26 7.10 5.77
CA GLY A 142 -0.05 6.30 6.01
C GLY A 142 0.66 5.94 4.71
N GLY A 143 -0.06 5.52 3.69
CA GLY A 143 0.48 5.20 2.36
C GLY A 143 1.14 6.41 1.69
N LEU A 144 0.53 7.60 1.80
CA LEU A 144 1.10 8.85 1.30
C LEU A 144 2.35 9.27 2.07
N SER A 145 2.34 9.12 3.39
CA SER A 145 3.49 9.47 4.24
C SER A 145 4.69 8.57 4.01
N GLN A 146 4.47 7.28 3.73
CA GLN A 146 5.53 6.31 3.44
C GLN A 146 5.86 6.21 1.94
N ASN A 147 5.16 6.92 1.09
CA ASN A 147 5.23 6.79 -0.36
C ASN A 147 5.14 5.33 -0.82
N SER A 148 4.08 4.66 -0.41
CA SER A 148 3.91 3.22 -0.64
C SER A 148 3.77 2.87 -2.12
N ILE A 149 4.15 1.65 -2.45
CA ILE A 149 4.05 1.06 -3.79
C ILE A 149 3.32 -0.27 -3.70
N PHE A 150 2.58 -0.64 -4.68
CA PHE A 150 2.11 -1.96 -5.09
C PHE A 150 0.99 -1.83 -6.14
N TRP A 151 -0.28 -1.86 -5.72
CA TRP A 151 -1.42 -1.91 -6.67
C TRP A 151 -1.51 -0.65 -7.54
N GLY A 152 -1.36 -0.86 -8.85
CA GLY A 152 -1.36 0.21 -9.86
C GLY A 152 0.02 0.79 -10.13
N SER A 153 1.07 0.44 -9.36
CA SER A 153 2.39 1.08 -9.46
C SER A 153 3.10 0.84 -10.78
N GLY A 154 2.81 -0.26 -11.48
CA GLY A 154 3.46 -0.56 -12.76
C GLY A 154 3.15 0.44 -13.88
N GLN A 155 2.00 1.13 -13.81
CA GLN A 155 1.61 2.18 -14.77
C GLN A 155 1.52 3.56 -14.13
N SER A 156 1.12 3.64 -12.88
CA SER A 156 0.76 4.90 -12.23
C SER A 156 1.81 5.41 -11.24
N GLY A 157 2.92 4.68 -11.05
CA GLY A 157 3.95 5.08 -10.12
C GLY A 157 3.59 4.81 -8.65
N THR A 158 4.12 5.61 -7.75
CA THR A 158 3.96 5.48 -6.31
C THR A 158 2.66 6.13 -5.80
N ALA A 159 2.35 5.96 -4.52
CA ALA A 159 1.24 6.66 -3.88
C ALA A 159 1.37 8.18 -4.03
N ALA A 160 2.58 8.74 -3.94
CA ALA A 160 2.85 10.18 -4.05
C ALA A 160 2.60 10.74 -5.47
N ASP A 161 2.72 9.92 -6.52
CA ASP A 161 2.43 10.33 -7.89
C ASP A 161 0.91 10.50 -8.13
N ASN A 162 0.09 9.92 -7.26
CA ASN A 162 -1.36 9.78 -7.45
C ASN A 162 -2.16 10.63 -6.45
N VAL A 163 -1.77 11.88 -6.23
CA VAL A 163 -2.42 12.81 -5.28
C VAL A 163 -2.67 14.15 -5.95
N LEU A 164 -3.87 14.69 -5.81
CA LEU A 164 -4.27 16.01 -6.30
C LEU A 164 -4.06 17.10 -5.23
N SER A 165 -4.42 16.79 -3.99
CA SER A 165 -4.23 17.68 -2.85
C SER A 165 -4.18 16.93 -1.53
N VAL A 166 -3.62 17.56 -0.50
CA VAL A 166 -3.72 17.12 0.88
C VAL A 166 -4.10 18.28 1.78
N SER A 167 -4.90 17.98 2.81
CA SER A 167 -5.16 18.87 3.93
C SER A 167 -4.26 18.43 5.08
N VAL A 168 -3.47 19.35 5.61
CA VAL A 168 -2.43 19.04 6.61
C VAL A 168 -2.56 19.96 7.80
N VAL A 169 -2.57 19.40 9.02
CA VAL A 169 -2.38 20.17 10.23
C VAL A 169 -0.89 20.34 10.48
N THR A 170 -0.42 21.58 10.44
CA THR A 170 1.00 21.93 10.64
C THR A 170 1.43 21.77 12.08
N GLY A 171 2.75 21.82 12.37
CA GLY A 171 3.27 21.80 13.74
C GLY A 171 2.83 22.97 14.62
N LYS A 172 2.19 24.01 14.05
CA LYS A 172 1.56 25.11 14.79
C LYS A 172 0.07 24.88 15.07
N GLY A 173 -0.50 23.80 14.56
CA GLY A 173 -1.92 23.50 14.66
C GLY A 173 -2.79 24.28 13.66
N ASP A 174 -2.20 24.85 12.61
CA ASP A 174 -2.94 25.50 11.54
C ASP A 174 -3.27 24.49 10.45
N LEU A 175 -4.47 24.59 9.85
CA LEU A 175 -4.86 23.79 8.71
C LEU A 175 -4.29 24.43 7.42
N LEU A 176 -3.57 23.63 6.65
CA LEU A 176 -3.03 23.99 5.35
C LEU A 176 -3.66 23.11 4.29
N GLU A 177 -4.24 23.74 3.27
CA GLU A 177 -4.70 23.10 2.04
C GLU A 177 -3.65 23.23 0.95
N THR A 178 -3.49 22.20 0.11
CA THR A 178 -2.52 22.19 -1.00
C THR A 178 -3.20 22.01 -2.37
N GLY A 179 -2.45 22.15 -3.46
CA GLY A 179 -3.00 22.06 -4.80
C GLY A 179 -4.07 23.15 -5.06
N SER A 180 -5.05 22.86 -5.91
CA SER A 180 -6.16 23.81 -6.18
C SER A 180 -7.07 24.01 -4.97
N ALA A 181 -7.13 23.10 -4.02
CA ALA A 181 -7.88 23.26 -2.76
C ALA A 181 -7.38 24.42 -1.89
N ALA A 182 -6.14 24.89 -2.09
CA ALA A 182 -5.59 26.07 -1.41
C ALA A 182 -6.28 27.38 -1.81
N GLN A 183 -7.02 27.39 -2.90
CA GLN A 183 -7.79 28.54 -3.35
C GLN A 183 -9.17 28.57 -2.69
N GLN A 184 -9.61 29.74 -2.28
CA GLN A 184 -10.95 29.90 -1.71
C GLN A 184 -12.02 29.43 -2.71
N ARG A 185 -12.89 28.53 -2.28
CA ARG A 185 -14.02 27.99 -3.04
C ARG A 185 -13.64 27.19 -4.29
N ALA A 186 -12.36 26.78 -4.45
CA ALA A 186 -11.96 25.91 -5.54
C ALA A 186 -12.14 24.43 -5.18
N ALA A 187 -12.49 23.61 -6.18
CA ALA A 187 -12.47 22.15 -6.04
C ALA A 187 -11.03 21.62 -6.06
N PRO A 188 -10.76 20.48 -5.40
CA PRO A 188 -9.42 19.91 -5.27
C PRO A 188 -9.02 19.06 -6.49
N PHE A 189 -9.20 19.55 -7.71
CA PHE A 189 -9.11 18.77 -8.96
C PHE A 189 -7.72 18.76 -9.61
N THR A 190 -6.78 19.61 -9.16
CA THR A 190 -5.42 19.66 -9.72
C THR A 190 -4.36 19.91 -8.67
N ARG A 191 -3.22 19.19 -8.80
CA ARG A 191 -2.07 19.29 -7.90
C ARG A 191 -1.21 20.52 -8.19
N HIS A 192 -0.90 20.73 -9.47
CA HIS A 192 0.08 21.74 -9.91
C HIS A 192 -0.56 23.10 -10.10
N PHE A 193 -0.96 23.70 -8.99
CA PHE A 193 -1.48 25.07 -8.95
C PHE A 193 -0.50 25.96 -8.18
N GLY A 194 0.48 26.54 -8.90
CA GLY A 194 1.64 27.20 -8.33
C GLY A 194 2.75 26.18 -7.95
N PRO A 195 3.62 26.51 -6.98
CA PRO A 195 4.60 25.58 -6.46
C PRO A 195 3.94 24.31 -5.88
N ASP A 196 4.55 23.16 -6.10
CA ASP A 196 4.01 21.87 -5.61
C ASP A 196 4.18 21.71 -4.10
N LEU A 197 3.31 22.35 -3.33
CA LEU A 197 3.25 22.17 -1.87
C LEU A 197 2.70 20.80 -1.47
N THR A 198 1.91 20.14 -2.32
CA THR A 198 1.42 18.78 -2.07
C THR A 198 2.61 17.84 -1.91
N GLY A 199 3.61 17.92 -2.80
CA GLY A 199 4.81 17.09 -2.77
C GLY A 199 5.63 17.21 -1.49
N VAL A 200 5.59 18.35 -0.81
CA VAL A 200 6.30 18.57 0.46
C VAL A 200 5.83 17.59 1.56
N PHE A 201 4.56 17.23 1.54
CA PHE A 201 3.94 16.37 2.56
C PHE A 201 3.81 14.90 2.12
N LEU A 202 4.45 14.49 1.03
CA LEU A 202 4.42 13.12 0.53
C LEU A 202 5.79 12.44 0.72
N GLY A 203 5.81 11.20 1.18
CA GLY A 203 7.05 10.51 1.50
C GLY A 203 7.83 11.11 2.69
N ASP A 204 7.17 11.92 3.50
CA ASP A 204 7.72 12.67 4.64
C ASP A 204 7.72 11.88 5.96
N CYS A 205 7.27 10.63 5.95
CA CYS A 205 7.04 9.81 7.15
C CYS A 205 6.15 10.49 8.20
N GLY A 206 5.35 11.50 7.80
CA GLY A 206 4.52 12.29 8.71
C GLY A 206 5.28 13.36 9.50
N ALA A 207 6.56 13.61 9.18
CA ALA A 207 7.43 14.52 9.93
C ALA A 207 7.11 16.01 9.69
N LEU A 208 6.59 16.37 8.51
CA LEU A 208 6.34 17.77 8.14
C LEU A 208 4.94 18.27 8.49
N GLY A 209 4.02 17.36 8.80
CA GLY A 209 2.67 17.69 9.22
C GLY A 209 1.75 16.48 9.24
N ILE A 210 0.62 16.64 9.94
CA ILE A 210 -0.38 15.59 10.09
C ILE A 210 -1.39 15.70 8.96
N LYS A 211 -1.35 14.75 8.02
CA LYS A 211 -2.34 14.66 6.94
C LYS A 211 -3.68 14.29 7.55
N VAL A 212 -4.70 15.09 7.29
CA VAL A 212 -6.06 14.86 7.78
C VAL A 212 -7.02 14.47 6.66
N ARG A 213 -6.77 14.93 5.42
CA ARG A 213 -7.48 14.55 4.21
C ARG A 213 -6.54 14.43 3.04
N ALA A 214 -6.96 13.65 2.03
CA ALA A 214 -6.30 13.56 0.74
C ALA A 214 -7.35 13.48 -0.38
N THR A 215 -7.05 14.13 -1.51
CA THR A 215 -7.83 14.01 -2.74
C THR A 215 -7.01 13.26 -3.77
N LEU A 216 -7.59 12.20 -4.32
CA LEU A 216 -6.94 11.26 -5.23
C LEU A 216 -7.67 11.24 -6.58
N PRO A 217 -6.96 11.10 -7.71
CA PRO A 217 -7.59 10.99 -9.02
C PRO A 217 -8.28 9.64 -9.20
N LEU A 218 -9.41 9.65 -9.93
CA LEU A 218 -10.16 8.45 -10.30
C LEU A 218 -9.87 8.04 -11.74
N VAL A 219 -9.74 6.73 -11.94
CA VAL A 219 -9.66 6.07 -13.24
C VAL A 219 -10.78 5.03 -13.38
N PRO A 220 -11.26 4.74 -14.59
CA PRO A 220 -12.21 3.65 -14.81
C PRO A 220 -11.62 2.30 -14.35
N LEU A 221 -12.47 1.41 -13.86
CA LEU A 221 -12.08 0.01 -13.67
C LEU A 221 -11.76 -0.62 -15.02
N ALA A 222 -10.78 -1.53 -15.02
CA ALA A 222 -10.44 -2.32 -16.19
C ALA A 222 -11.61 -3.22 -16.61
N GLY A 223 -11.90 -3.27 -17.92
CA GLY A 223 -12.88 -4.17 -18.49
C GLY A 223 -12.39 -5.62 -18.60
N ALA A 224 -11.08 -5.79 -18.69
CA ALA A 224 -10.42 -7.10 -18.80
C ALA A 224 -9.05 -7.09 -18.14
N LYS A 225 -8.57 -8.27 -17.72
CA LYS A 225 -7.25 -8.48 -17.14
C LYS A 225 -6.51 -9.62 -17.81
N GLY A 226 -5.22 -9.40 -18.06
CA GLY A 226 -4.27 -10.43 -18.48
C GLY A 226 -3.37 -10.83 -17.32
N TYR A 227 -3.00 -12.10 -17.26
CA TYR A 227 -2.14 -12.64 -16.20
C TYR A 227 -1.02 -13.45 -16.82
N SER A 228 0.20 -13.27 -16.35
CA SER A 228 1.32 -14.09 -16.80
C SER A 228 2.28 -14.39 -15.66
N SER A 229 2.95 -15.52 -15.74
CA SER A 229 3.97 -15.96 -14.79
C SER A 229 5.11 -16.60 -15.54
N PHE A 230 6.35 -16.30 -15.15
CA PHE A 230 7.55 -16.82 -15.80
C PHE A 230 8.59 -17.24 -14.78
N ALA A 231 9.30 -18.32 -15.07
CA ALA A 231 10.51 -18.73 -14.38
C ALA A 231 11.76 -18.31 -15.15
N PHE A 232 12.78 -17.89 -14.40
CA PHE A 232 14.11 -17.58 -14.92
C PHE A 232 15.15 -18.32 -14.09
N GLY A 233 16.27 -18.75 -14.73
CA GLY A 233 17.38 -19.37 -14.01
C GLY A 233 18.28 -18.36 -13.29
N GLU A 234 18.22 -17.08 -13.66
CA GLU A 234 19.05 -16.01 -13.13
C GLU A 234 18.25 -14.72 -12.97
N SER A 235 18.67 -13.83 -12.06
CA SER A 235 18.03 -12.53 -11.82
C SER A 235 18.16 -11.57 -13.02
N GLY A 236 19.32 -11.56 -13.68
CA GLY A 236 19.62 -10.62 -14.77
C GLY A 236 18.60 -10.66 -15.92
N PRO A 237 18.34 -11.82 -16.55
CA PRO A 237 17.30 -11.95 -17.56
C PRO A 237 15.91 -11.52 -17.09
N MET A 238 15.52 -11.86 -15.85
CA MET A 238 14.26 -11.43 -15.26
C MET A 238 14.19 -9.89 -15.16
N LEU A 239 15.22 -9.25 -14.65
CA LEU A 239 15.26 -7.80 -14.50
C LEU A 239 15.24 -7.07 -15.84
N ARG A 240 15.89 -7.62 -16.90
CA ARG A 240 15.81 -7.06 -18.26
C ARG A 240 14.40 -7.17 -18.83
N ALA A 241 13.74 -8.32 -18.63
CA ALA A 241 12.34 -8.50 -19.04
C ALA A 241 11.43 -7.49 -18.31
N MET A 242 11.56 -7.34 -16.99
CA MET A 242 10.81 -6.35 -16.19
C MET A 242 11.05 -4.92 -16.70
N ALA A 243 12.30 -4.55 -16.98
CA ALA A 243 12.65 -3.25 -17.52
C ALA A 243 11.99 -2.98 -18.88
N GLN A 244 11.95 -3.97 -19.77
CA GLN A 244 11.31 -3.82 -21.08
C GLN A 244 9.79 -3.73 -20.97
N ILE A 245 9.16 -4.54 -20.13
CA ILE A 245 7.73 -4.49 -19.81
C ILE A 245 7.34 -3.11 -19.28
N SER A 246 8.16 -2.55 -18.36
CA SER A 246 7.95 -1.21 -17.81
C SER A 246 8.08 -0.11 -18.86
N ARG A 247 9.09 -0.17 -19.74
CA ARG A 247 9.27 0.81 -20.84
C ARG A 247 8.06 0.84 -21.79
N GLU A 248 7.41 -0.29 -21.98
CA GLU A 248 6.23 -0.40 -22.85
C GLU A 248 4.92 -0.21 -22.08
N SER A 249 4.97 0.07 -20.76
CA SER A 249 3.80 0.29 -19.89
C SER A 249 2.74 -0.82 -19.99
N LEU A 250 3.17 -2.08 -20.05
CA LEU A 250 2.30 -3.22 -20.35
C LEU A 250 1.51 -3.74 -19.13
N THR A 251 1.94 -3.40 -17.91
CA THR A 251 1.40 -4.02 -16.70
C THR A 251 1.02 -2.99 -15.65
N THR A 252 -0.06 -3.22 -14.94
CA THR A 252 -0.39 -2.50 -13.70
C THR A 252 0.44 -3.02 -12.53
N GLU A 253 0.73 -4.33 -12.51
CA GLU A 253 1.62 -4.97 -11.55
C GLU A 253 2.65 -5.84 -12.27
N CYS A 254 3.92 -5.66 -11.89
CA CYS A 254 5.04 -6.51 -12.30
C CYS A 254 5.96 -6.70 -11.09
N PHE A 255 6.06 -7.92 -10.58
CA PHE A 255 6.88 -8.22 -9.41
C PHE A 255 7.57 -9.57 -9.55
N GLY A 256 8.72 -9.70 -8.90
CA GLY A 256 9.52 -10.91 -8.88
C GLY A 256 9.65 -11.48 -7.47
N PHE A 257 9.90 -12.78 -7.40
CA PHE A 257 10.31 -13.48 -6.20
C PHE A 257 11.71 -14.06 -6.43
N ASP A 258 12.60 -13.79 -5.46
CA ASP A 258 13.85 -14.49 -5.34
C ASP A 258 13.63 -15.95 -4.85
N PRO A 259 14.66 -16.81 -4.97
CA PRO A 259 14.54 -18.22 -4.59
C PRO A 259 14.15 -18.43 -3.13
N TYR A 260 14.67 -17.60 -2.21
CA TYR A 260 14.39 -17.73 -0.79
C TYR A 260 12.94 -17.35 -0.46
N LEU A 261 12.48 -16.19 -0.92
CA LEU A 261 11.10 -15.73 -0.71
C LEU A 261 10.08 -16.72 -1.28
N GLN A 262 10.38 -17.26 -2.47
CA GLN A 262 9.55 -18.26 -3.12
C GLN A 262 9.43 -19.53 -2.26
N HIS A 263 10.56 -20.07 -1.80
CA HIS A 263 10.59 -21.24 -0.95
C HIS A 263 9.84 -21.03 0.39
N GLN A 264 10.02 -19.88 1.03
CA GLN A 264 9.31 -19.55 2.26
C GLN A 264 7.79 -19.42 2.06
N ARG A 265 7.34 -18.82 0.96
CA ARG A 265 5.90 -18.72 0.65
C ARG A 265 5.27 -20.07 0.36
N MET A 266 5.99 -20.98 -0.30
CA MET A 266 5.52 -22.33 -0.57
C MET A 266 5.33 -23.16 0.70
N LYS A 267 6.18 -22.95 1.73
CA LYS A 267 6.05 -23.64 3.04
C LYS A 267 4.81 -23.18 3.84
N ARG A 268 4.41 -21.91 3.74
CA ARG A 268 3.45 -21.27 4.66
C ARG A 268 1.97 -21.42 4.28
N ALA A 269 1.65 -21.69 3.04
CA ALA A 269 0.25 -21.75 2.60
C ALA A 269 -0.39 -23.09 2.98
N SER A 270 -1.44 -23.08 3.79
CA SER A 270 -2.23 -24.28 4.11
C SER A 270 -3.23 -24.62 3.01
N LEU A 271 -3.58 -25.90 2.85
CA LEU A 271 -4.61 -26.36 1.91
C LEU A 271 -5.98 -25.67 2.14
N ALA A 272 -6.30 -25.30 3.36
CA ALA A 272 -7.53 -24.60 3.71
C ALA A 272 -7.52 -23.13 3.23
N ALA A 273 -6.37 -22.45 3.33
CA ALA A 273 -6.19 -21.10 2.80
C ALA A 273 -6.27 -21.09 1.27
N ASP A 274 -5.70 -22.10 0.60
CA ASP A 274 -5.79 -22.25 -0.86
C ASP A 274 -7.23 -22.47 -1.33
N ALA A 275 -8.02 -23.29 -0.62
CA ALA A 275 -9.43 -23.53 -0.94
C ALA A 275 -10.28 -22.25 -0.79
N GLN A 276 -10.00 -21.42 0.21
CA GLN A 276 -10.70 -20.15 0.41
C GLN A 276 -10.32 -19.11 -0.69
N GLN A 277 -9.07 -19.12 -1.14
CA GLN A 277 -8.61 -18.27 -2.24
C GLN A 277 -9.18 -18.71 -3.60
N LEU A 278 -9.34 -20.03 -3.79
CA LEU A 278 -9.96 -20.60 -5.00
C LEU A 278 -11.42 -20.13 -5.17
N THR A 279 -12.17 -20.02 -4.08
CA THR A 279 -13.54 -19.49 -4.12
C THR A 279 -13.59 -18.04 -4.61
N GLY A 280 -12.66 -17.18 -4.22
CA GLY A 280 -12.53 -15.80 -4.70
C GLY A 280 -12.24 -15.71 -6.20
N VAL A 281 -11.33 -16.56 -6.71
CA VAL A 281 -11.03 -16.64 -8.15
C VAL A 281 -12.26 -17.07 -8.95
N LEU A 282 -12.98 -18.09 -8.47
CA LEU A 282 -14.18 -18.59 -9.14
C LEU A 282 -15.35 -17.59 -9.16
N GLN A 283 -15.41 -16.68 -8.19
CA GLN A 283 -16.45 -15.63 -8.16
C GLN A 283 -16.18 -14.51 -9.17
N ASN A 284 -14.91 -14.22 -9.48
CA ASN A 284 -14.51 -13.13 -10.36
C ASN A 284 -14.46 -13.51 -11.85
N GLU A 285 -14.61 -14.78 -12.19
CA GLU A 285 -14.63 -15.24 -13.59
C GLU A 285 -16.03 -15.19 -14.20
N SER A 286 -16.14 -14.71 -15.42
CA SER A 286 -17.38 -14.71 -16.20
C SER A 286 -17.61 -16.06 -16.89
N GLY A 287 -18.73 -16.71 -16.57
CA GLY A 287 -19.18 -17.97 -17.20
C GLY A 287 -18.76 -19.26 -16.49
N ILE A 288 -19.68 -20.22 -16.42
CA ILE A 288 -19.53 -21.51 -15.72
C ILE A 288 -18.36 -22.34 -16.29
N VAL A 289 -18.17 -22.33 -17.62
CA VAL A 289 -17.11 -23.10 -18.29
C VAL A 289 -15.72 -22.55 -17.94
N ASN A 290 -15.57 -21.23 -17.85
CA ASN A 290 -14.32 -20.60 -17.45
C ASN A 290 -14.01 -20.88 -15.99
N LYS A 291 -15.00 -20.81 -15.11
CA LYS A 291 -14.85 -21.17 -13.68
C LYS A 291 -14.34 -22.60 -13.49
N ILE A 292 -14.92 -23.56 -14.21
CA ILE A 292 -14.52 -24.98 -14.14
C ILE A 292 -13.09 -25.17 -14.70
N LYS A 293 -12.77 -24.56 -15.85
CA LYS A 293 -11.42 -24.65 -16.44
C LYS A 293 -10.36 -24.04 -15.54
N GLN A 294 -10.62 -22.89 -14.95
CA GLN A 294 -9.68 -22.21 -14.05
C GLN A 294 -9.51 -22.97 -12.74
N GLY A 295 -10.61 -23.42 -12.14
CA GLY A 295 -10.55 -24.25 -10.93
C GLY A 295 -9.77 -25.54 -11.15
N ALA A 296 -9.98 -26.22 -12.28
CA ALA A 296 -9.25 -27.42 -12.66
C ALA A 296 -7.76 -27.13 -12.93
N LYS A 297 -7.44 -26.01 -13.63
CA LYS A 297 -6.06 -25.59 -13.92
C LYS A 297 -5.29 -25.30 -12.63
N ILE A 298 -5.90 -24.56 -11.69
CA ILE A 298 -5.30 -24.24 -10.39
C ILE A 298 -5.12 -25.51 -9.54
N ALA A 299 -6.12 -26.39 -9.49
CA ALA A 299 -6.06 -27.63 -8.74
C ALA A 299 -5.04 -28.63 -9.31
N LEU A 300 -4.92 -28.72 -10.66
CA LEU A 300 -3.98 -29.62 -11.33
C LEU A 300 -2.53 -29.12 -11.32
N SER A 301 -2.32 -27.79 -11.35
CA SER A 301 -0.96 -27.23 -11.32
C SER A 301 -0.28 -27.49 -9.96
N GLY A 302 -1.06 -27.59 -8.86
CA GLY A 302 -0.51 -27.85 -7.54
C GLY A 302 0.59 -26.84 -7.18
N ARG A 303 1.36 -27.12 -6.12
CA ARG A 303 2.53 -26.31 -5.73
C ARG A 303 3.84 -26.80 -6.35
N ARG A 304 3.86 -28.06 -6.81
CA ARG A 304 5.08 -28.73 -7.28
C ARG A 304 5.71 -28.07 -8.51
N PHE A 305 4.95 -27.28 -9.30
CA PHE A 305 5.52 -26.58 -10.45
C PHE A 305 6.51 -25.46 -10.06
N MET A 306 6.54 -25.07 -8.79
CA MET A 306 7.44 -24.05 -8.27
C MET A 306 8.68 -24.63 -7.58
N ASP A 307 8.74 -25.93 -7.33
CA ASP A 307 9.80 -26.55 -6.53
C ASP A 307 11.20 -26.41 -7.19
N ASP A 308 11.25 -26.34 -8.53
CA ASP A 308 12.49 -26.21 -9.32
C ASP A 308 12.67 -24.81 -9.93
N VAL A 309 11.92 -23.81 -9.46
CA VAL A 309 11.98 -22.44 -9.97
C VAL A 309 12.89 -21.60 -9.08
N GLU A 310 13.97 -21.06 -9.62
CA GLU A 310 14.89 -20.19 -8.90
C GLU A 310 14.31 -18.76 -8.80
N TRP A 311 14.10 -18.10 -9.92
CA TRP A 311 13.52 -16.76 -10.00
C TRP A 311 12.16 -16.81 -10.66
N ALA A 312 11.17 -16.17 -10.08
CA ALA A 312 9.83 -16.12 -10.64
C ALA A 312 9.36 -14.67 -10.84
N MET A 313 8.75 -14.38 -11.98
CA MET A 313 8.13 -13.10 -12.28
C MET A 313 6.64 -13.27 -12.52
N PHE A 314 5.86 -12.35 -11.99
CA PHE A 314 4.41 -12.32 -12.10
C PHE A 314 3.95 -10.98 -12.62
N THR A 315 2.96 -10.99 -13.52
CA THR A 315 2.42 -9.77 -14.10
C THR A 315 0.91 -9.78 -14.12
N ILE A 316 0.34 -8.59 -13.96
CA ILE A 316 -1.07 -8.31 -14.18
C ILE A 316 -1.12 -7.14 -15.16
N SER A 317 -1.78 -7.33 -16.29
CA SER A 317 -2.10 -6.28 -17.26
C SER A 317 -3.60 -5.98 -17.20
N GLU A 318 -3.98 -4.75 -17.49
CA GLU A 318 -5.36 -4.29 -17.50
C GLU A 318 -5.67 -3.64 -18.84
N GLY A 319 -6.79 -4.02 -19.43
CA GLY A 319 -7.30 -3.47 -20.69
C GLY A 319 -8.74 -3.00 -20.55
N ARG A 320 -9.16 -2.10 -21.41
CA ARG A 320 -10.59 -1.71 -21.54
C ARG A 320 -11.41 -2.81 -22.17
N THR A 321 -10.77 -3.64 -22.98
CA THR A 321 -11.35 -4.77 -23.70
C THR A 321 -10.48 -6.02 -23.53
N GLU A 322 -11.05 -7.22 -23.76
CA GLU A 322 -10.30 -8.48 -23.77
C GLU A 322 -9.18 -8.44 -24.83
N ALA A 323 -9.44 -7.88 -25.99
CA ALA A 323 -8.43 -7.78 -27.06
C ALA A 323 -7.21 -6.95 -26.66
N GLU A 324 -7.41 -5.89 -25.89
CA GLU A 324 -6.31 -5.06 -25.35
C GLU A 324 -5.50 -5.83 -24.29
N ALA A 325 -6.18 -6.47 -23.34
CA ALA A 325 -5.52 -7.30 -22.33
C ALA A 325 -4.76 -8.47 -22.93
N ASP A 326 -5.32 -9.14 -23.95
CA ASP A 326 -4.69 -10.24 -24.68
C ASP A 326 -3.45 -9.77 -25.46
N HIS A 327 -3.53 -8.59 -26.09
CA HIS A 327 -2.38 -8.00 -26.79
C HIS A 327 -1.22 -7.73 -25.83
N GLN A 328 -1.50 -7.12 -24.69
CA GLN A 328 -0.50 -6.86 -23.64
C GLN A 328 0.10 -8.18 -23.11
N ALA A 329 -0.74 -9.16 -22.76
CA ALA A 329 -0.29 -10.47 -22.29
C ALA A 329 0.57 -11.20 -23.33
N LYS A 330 0.22 -11.11 -24.62
CA LYS A 330 1.05 -11.66 -25.71
C LYS A 330 2.40 -10.98 -25.77
N ARG A 331 2.43 -9.64 -25.74
CA ARG A 331 3.68 -8.87 -25.78
C ARG A 331 4.59 -9.18 -24.59
N ILE A 332 4.03 -9.35 -23.39
CA ILE A 332 4.76 -9.77 -22.19
C ILE A 332 5.38 -11.15 -22.41
N ARG A 333 4.64 -12.13 -22.96
CA ARG A 333 5.16 -13.46 -23.31
C ARG A 333 6.34 -13.40 -24.28
N ASP A 334 6.21 -12.58 -25.33
CA ASP A 334 7.28 -12.40 -26.33
C ASP A 334 8.56 -11.84 -25.68
N ILE A 335 8.44 -10.83 -24.82
CA ILE A 335 9.56 -10.23 -24.07
C ILE A 335 10.20 -11.26 -23.14
N CYS A 336 9.42 -11.94 -22.31
CA CYS A 336 9.95 -12.91 -21.36
C CYS A 336 10.62 -14.10 -22.05
N SER A 337 10.04 -14.61 -23.14
CA SER A 337 10.61 -15.70 -23.91
C SER A 337 11.94 -15.29 -24.57
N SER A 338 12.06 -14.04 -25.06
CA SER A 338 13.31 -13.54 -25.64
C SER A 338 14.46 -13.43 -24.62
N GLU A 339 14.15 -13.27 -23.35
CA GLU A 339 15.10 -13.25 -22.22
C GLU A 339 15.27 -14.66 -21.58
N GLY A 340 14.78 -15.71 -22.21
CA GLY A 340 14.93 -17.09 -21.71
C GLY A 340 13.95 -17.51 -20.63
N GLY A 341 12.93 -16.69 -20.35
CA GLY A 341 11.87 -17.00 -19.39
C GLY A 341 11.00 -18.18 -19.86
N LYS A 342 10.70 -19.10 -18.95
CA LYS A 342 9.80 -20.22 -19.16
C LYS A 342 8.43 -19.90 -18.58
N GLU A 343 7.36 -20.04 -19.36
CA GLU A 343 6.00 -19.76 -18.91
C GLU A 343 5.58 -20.73 -17.80
N LEU A 344 5.00 -20.17 -16.74
CA LEU A 344 4.43 -20.88 -15.60
C LEU A 344 2.89 -20.74 -15.62
N PRO A 345 2.16 -21.57 -14.85
CA PRO A 345 0.75 -21.34 -14.59
C PRO A 345 0.49 -19.95 -13.97
N ASP A 346 -0.52 -19.25 -14.45
CA ASP A 346 -0.91 -17.90 -14.06
C ASP A 346 -1.75 -17.83 -12.77
N SER A 347 -1.71 -18.88 -11.95
CA SER A 347 -2.50 -18.99 -10.71
C SER A 347 -2.15 -17.93 -9.65
N ILE A 348 -0.85 -17.64 -9.46
CA ILE A 348 -0.40 -16.70 -8.42
C ILE A 348 -0.93 -15.27 -8.69
N PRO A 349 -0.70 -14.63 -9.86
CA PRO A 349 -1.24 -13.31 -10.11
C PRO A 349 -2.78 -13.27 -10.12
N ARG A 350 -3.47 -14.35 -10.53
CA ARG A 350 -4.93 -14.44 -10.43
C ARG A 350 -5.43 -14.45 -8.98
N ILE A 351 -4.80 -15.26 -8.12
CA ILE A 351 -5.15 -15.33 -6.69
C ILE A 351 -4.95 -13.96 -6.03
N LEU A 352 -3.82 -13.29 -6.30
CA LEU A 352 -3.55 -11.96 -5.78
C LEU A 352 -4.57 -10.93 -6.28
N ALA A 353 -4.90 -10.94 -7.56
CA ALA A 353 -5.89 -10.02 -8.12
C ALA A 353 -7.32 -10.27 -7.62
N ALA A 354 -7.66 -11.52 -7.28
CA ALA A 354 -8.97 -11.88 -6.73
C ALA A 354 -9.13 -11.47 -5.25
N ASN A 355 -8.02 -11.37 -4.51
CA ASN A 355 -8.02 -10.96 -3.11
C ASN A 355 -6.90 -9.95 -2.84
N PRO A 356 -7.03 -8.72 -3.36
CA PRO A 356 -5.95 -7.74 -3.37
C PRO A 356 -5.53 -7.26 -1.98
N PHE A 357 -6.43 -7.35 -1.00
CA PHE A 357 -6.21 -6.94 0.39
C PHE A 357 -6.25 -8.15 1.33
N GLY A 358 -5.58 -9.22 0.93
CA GLY A 358 -5.52 -10.47 1.67
C GLY A 358 -4.94 -10.34 3.08
N PRO A 359 -4.99 -11.41 3.89
CA PRO A 359 -4.48 -11.37 5.25
C PRO A 359 -2.97 -11.11 5.26
N VAL A 360 -2.54 -10.18 6.13
CA VAL A 360 -1.13 -9.80 6.34
C VAL A 360 -0.39 -10.70 7.33
N ASN A 361 -0.92 -11.89 7.61
CA ASN A 361 -0.34 -12.84 8.58
C ASN A 361 1.02 -13.41 8.15
N ASN A 362 1.51 -13.02 6.97
CA ASN A 362 2.78 -13.51 6.40
C ASN A 362 4.02 -12.78 6.95
N MET A 363 3.85 -11.81 7.86
CA MET A 363 4.97 -11.05 8.43
C MET A 363 5.68 -11.78 9.58
N VAL A 364 5.04 -12.78 10.17
CA VAL A 364 5.62 -13.64 11.21
C VAL A 364 5.58 -15.09 10.74
N GLY A 365 6.71 -15.75 10.71
CA GLY A 365 6.83 -17.14 10.33
C GLY A 365 6.30 -18.09 11.40
N ALA A 366 6.16 -19.38 11.02
CA ALA A 366 5.65 -20.42 11.92
C ALA A 366 6.58 -20.67 13.13
N GLU A 367 7.87 -20.41 12.98
CA GLU A 367 8.90 -20.55 13.99
C GLU A 367 9.30 -19.22 14.64
N GLY A 368 8.52 -18.15 14.40
CA GLY A 368 8.74 -16.81 14.96
C GLY A 368 9.64 -15.91 14.11
N GLU A 369 10.04 -16.36 12.91
CA GLU A 369 10.79 -15.51 11.98
C GLU A 369 9.97 -14.30 11.61
N ARG A 370 10.61 -13.15 11.51
CA ARG A 370 9.99 -11.89 11.13
C ARG A 370 10.49 -11.46 9.74
N TRP A 371 9.56 -11.07 8.89
CA TRP A 371 9.91 -10.49 7.61
C TRP A 371 10.31 -9.03 7.79
N LEU A 372 11.59 -8.73 7.55
CA LEU A 372 12.14 -7.38 7.57
C LEU A 372 12.41 -6.95 6.11
N PRO A 373 11.54 -6.17 5.50
CA PRO A 373 11.81 -5.64 4.17
C PRO A 373 12.82 -4.51 4.24
N VAL A 374 13.82 -4.61 3.38
CA VAL A 374 14.72 -3.50 3.06
C VAL A 374 14.29 -2.97 1.70
N HIS A 375 13.90 -1.69 1.65
CA HIS A 375 13.41 -1.06 0.43
C HIS A 375 14.46 -0.15 -0.19
N GLY A 376 14.58 -0.22 -1.50
CA GLY A 376 15.39 0.69 -2.29
C GLY A 376 14.74 0.93 -3.64
N LEU A 377 14.87 2.15 -4.16
CA LEU A 377 14.53 2.49 -5.53
C LEU A 377 15.82 2.64 -6.30
N VAL A 378 15.98 1.84 -7.34
CA VAL A 378 17.19 1.83 -8.18
C VAL A 378 16.83 1.98 -9.66
N PRO A 379 17.62 2.68 -10.46
CA PRO A 379 17.39 2.72 -11.89
C PRO A 379 17.55 1.32 -12.49
N HIS A 380 16.77 0.99 -13.52
CA HIS A 380 16.80 -0.32 -14.18
C HIS A 380 18.21 -0.77 -14.56
N SER A 381 19.07 0.15 -15.02
CA SER A 381 20.45 -0.14 -15.41
C SER A 381 21.37 -0.59 -14.25
N ARG A 382 20.92 -0.43 -13.01
CA ARG A 382 21.70 -0.78 -11.80
C ARG A 382 21.08 -1.96 -11.04
N GLY A 383 19.89 -2.41 -11.44
CA GLY A 383 19.13 -3.42 -10.69
C GLY A 383 19.92 -4.71 -10.45
N GLU A 384 20.56 -5.26 -11.49
CA GLU A 384 21.34 -6.49 -11.40
C GLU A 384 22.57 -6.33 -10.49
N ALA A 385 23.30 -5.22 -10.62
CA ALA A 385 24.47 -4.96 -9.79
C ALA A 385 24.12 -4.76 -8.30
N VAL A 386 23.03 -4.03 -8.02
CA VAL A 386 22.55 -3.84 -6.64
C VAL A 386 22.09 -5.15 -6.02
N LEU A 387 21.38 -5.98 -6.80
CA LEU A 387 20.93 -7.29 -6.30
C LEU A 387 22.10 -8.20 -5.96
N ALA A 388 23.13 -8.25 -6.82
CA ALA A 388 24.36 -9.01 -6.55
C ALA A 388 25.11 -8.51 -5.29
N GLU A 389 25.14 -7.19 -5.06
CA GLU A 389 25.73 -6.62 -3.83
C GLU A 389 24.92 -7.01 -2.59
N VAL A 390 23.57 -7.04 -2.68
CA VAL A 390 22.69 -7.47 -1.59
C VAL A 390 22.90 -8.96 -1.29
N GLU A 391 22.96 -9.83 -2.32
CA GLU A 391 23.21 -11.26 -2.15
C GLU A 391 24.56 -11.51 -1.45
N ALA A 392 25.63 -10.81 -1.86
CA ALA A 392 26.96 -10.92 -1.25
C ALA A 392 27.01 -10.51 0.24
N VAL A 393 26.06 -9.72 0.72
CA VAL A 393 25.96 -9.37 2.15
C VAL A 393 25.37 -10.53 2.98
N TYR A 394 24.55 -11.39 2.36
CA TYR A 394 23.90 -12.51 3.04
C TYR A 394 24.70 -13.83 2.97
N GLU A 395 25.72 -13.92 2.08
CA GLU A 395 26.71 -14.99 2.04
C GLU A 395 27.80 -14.81 3.13
#